data_cd28bba41f7ed23e1f7973c36fba8080
#
_entry.id   cd28bba41f7ed23e1f7973c36fba8080
#
_cell.length_a   1.000
_cell.length_b   1.000
_cell.length_c   1.000
_cell.angle_alpha   90.00
_cell.angle_beta   90.00
_cell.angle_gamma   90.00
#
_symmetry.space_group_name_H-M   'P 1'
#
loop_
_entity.id
_entity.type
_entity.pdbx_description
1 polymer ?
#
loop_
_entity_poly.entity_id
_entity_poly.type
_entity_poly.pdbx_seq_one_letter_code
_entity_poly.pdbx_strand_id
1 'polypeptide(L)'
;GVYGDSWSNGVKKIEPGNSYWINSSSEFNLTIPYTHQENYTAELLFSGDSGLNMVSWFSNRTETIIEALNNTDCEGFVSYVYRWNYTTQAYEVSTNSTNFTTQFSNFTPGIGYWLEIASDVGCNWTYIP
;
A
#
# COMPACT_ATOMS: atom_id res chain seq x y z
N GLY A 1 11.93 17.28 -0.35
CA GLY A 1 10.72 18.03 -0.40
C GLY A 1 10.91 19.43 -0.90
N VAL A 2 9.85 19.97 -1.31
CA VAL A 2 9.81 21.32 -1.80
C VAL A 2 8.96 22.12 -0.84
N TYR A 3 9.42 23.31 -0.51
CA TYR A 3 8.73 24.21 0.38
C TYR A 3 8.07 25.32 -0.41
N GLY A 4 7.02 25.88 0.14
CA GLY A 4 6.25 26.89 -0.49
C GLY A 4 5.25 26.32 -1.47
N ASP A 5 5.19 26.89 -2.64
CA ASP A 5 4.02 26.74 -3.51
C ASP A 5 4.20 25.71 -4.62
N SER A 6 5.38 25.08 -4.73
CA SER A 6 5.63 24.20 -5.86
C SER A 6 6.38 22.94 -5.48
N TRP A 7 6.02 21.88 -6.16
CA TRP A 7 6.72 20.61 -6.16
C TRP A 7 7.47 20.48 -7.48
N SER A 8 8.78 20.36 -7.41
CA SER A 8 9.64 20.19 -8.59
C SER A 8 10.23 18.79 -8.59
N ASN A 9 10.45 18.22 -9.76
CA ASN A 9 11.02 16.90 -9.98
C ASN A 9 10.09 15.77 -9.52
N GLY A 10 9.92 14.79 -10.34
CA GLY A 10 9.18 13.57 -10.01
C GLY A 10 7.69 13.79 -9.78
N VAL A 11 7.21 13.43 -8.60
CA VAL A 11 5.77 13.38 -8.30
C VAL A 11 5.21 14.79 -8.17
N LYS A 12 4.21 15.10 -8.98
CA LYS A 12 3.51 16.40 -8.97
C LYS A 12 2.04 16.28 -8.56
N LYS A 13 1.54 15.05 -8.46
CA LYS A 13 0.13 14.77 -8.18
C LYS A 13 0.02 13.54 -7.33
N ILE A 14 -0.82 13.59 -6.32
CA ILE A 14 -1.17 12.43 -5.51
C ILE A 14 -2.36 11.75 -6.16
N GLU A 15 -2.20 10.46 -6.46
CA GLU A 15 -3.23 9.67 -7.11
C GLU A 15 -3.74 8.58 -6.16
N PRO A 16 -5.05 8.24 -6.23
CA PRO A 16 -5.62 7.18 -5.43
C PRO A 16 -4.90 5.84 -5.65
N GLY A 17 -4.71 5.10 -4.58
CA GLY A 17 -4.10 3.77 -4.62
C GLY A 17 -2.58 3.76 -4.64
N ASN A 18 -1.94 4.87 -4.92
CA ASN A 18 -0.50 4.97 -4.86
C ASN A 18 -0.04 5.37 -3.45
N SER A 19 1.11 4.88 -3.06
CA SER A 19 1.77 5.27 -1.83
C SER A 19 2.92 6.22 -2.11
N TYR A 20 3.20 7.08 -1.17
CA TYR A 20 4.22 8.13 -1.33
C TYR A 20 5.04 8.26 -0.06
N TRP A 21 6.34 8.54 -0.23
CA TRP A 21 7.18 9.02 0.84
C TRP A 21 7.13 10.54 0.88
N ILE A 22 6.82 11.08 2.04
CA ILE A 22 6.79 12.52 2.26
C ILE A 22 7.88 12.86 3.27
N ASN A 23 8.82 13.68 2.84
CA ASN A 23 9.84 14.21 3.73
C ASN A 23 9.43 15.58 4.22
N SER A 24 9.31 15.72 5.52
CA SER A 24 8.89 16.96 6.17
C SER A 24 9.91 17.41 7.22
N SER A 25 10.14 18.69 7.29
CA SER A 25 11.00 19.30 8.31
C SER A 25 10.27 19.53 9.64
N SER A 26 8.96 19.42 9.65
CA SER A 26 8.16 19.60 10.85
C SER A 26 6.90 18.75 10.77
N GLU A 27 6.28 18.51 11.91
CA GLU A 27 4.99 17.83 11.97
C GLU A 27 3.91 18.67 11.31
N PHE A 28 3.06 18.02 10.51
CA PHE A 28 1.92 18.67 9.88
C PHE A 28 0.82 17.66 9.59
N ASN A 29 -0.39 18.15 9.38
CA ASN A 29 -1.52 17.35 8.96
C ASN A 29 -1.75 17.52 7.46
N LEU A 30 -1.75 16.42 6.73
CA LEU A 30 -2.11 16.39 5.32
C LEU A 30 -3.54 15.90 5.18
N THR A 31 -4.41 16.75 4.66
CA THR A 31 -5.79 16.37 4.36
C THR A 31 -5.93 16.10 2.87
N ILE A 32 -6.35 14.89 2.54
CA ILE A 32 -6.59 14.48 1.15
C ILE A 32 -8.08 14.34 0.96
N PRO A 33 -8.69 15.12 0.04
CA PRO A 33 -10.11 14.97 -0.28
C PRO A 33 -10.39 13.56 -0.80
N TYR A 34 -11.40 12.93 -0.26
CA TYR A 34 -11.83 11.60 -0.67
C TYR A 34 -12.95 11.70 -1.69
N THR A 35 -12.78 10.99 -2.80
CA THR A 35 -13.84 10.79 -3.79
C THR A 35 -14.21 9.31 -3.80
N HIS A 36 -15.49 9.02 -3.61
CA HIS A 36 -15.97 7.64 -3.61
C HIS A 36 -15.73 6.98 -4.98
N GLN A 37 -15.21 5.75 -4.95
CA GLN A 37 -15.08 4.87 -6.11
C GLN A 37 -15.75 3.54 -5.82
N GLU A 38 -16.36 2.92 -6.83
CA GLU A 38 -17.00 1.62 -6.67
C GLU A 38 -15.96 0.53 -6.48
N ASN A 39 -14.93 0.52 -7.33
CA ASN A 39 -13.83 -0.44 -7.26
C ASN A 39 -12.51 0.26 -7.49
N TYR A 40 -11.47 -0.27 -6.85
CA TYR A 40 -10.11 0.14 -7.10
C TYR A 40 -9.26 -1.07 -7.46
N THR A 41 -8.47 -0.96 -8.52
CA THR A 41 -7.58 -2.04 -8.97
C THR A 41 -6.14 -1.57 -8.97
N ALA A 42 -5.28 -2.31 -8.27
CA ALA A 42 -3.83 -2.16 -8.33
C ALA A 42 -3.24 -3.34 -9.11
N GLU A 43 -2.42 -3.04 -10.11
CA GLU A 43 -1.66 -4.06 -10.83
C GLU A 43 -0.38 -4.35 -10.05
N LEU A 44 -0.23 -5.58 -9.57
CA LEU A 44 0.96 -6.03 -8.89
C LEU A 44 1.86 -6.75 -9.89
N LEU A 45 3.08 -6.28 -10.01
CA LEU A 45 4.01 -6.75 -11.02
C LEU A 45 5.21 -7.45 -10.38
N PHE A 46 5.75 -8.42 -11.10
CA PHE A 46 7.05 -9.00 -10.82
C PHE A 46 7.99 -8.61 -11.95
N SER A 47 9.04 -7.89 -11.63
CA SER A 47 10.01 -7.40 -12.62
C SER A 47 11.43 -7.65 -12.15
N GLY A 48 12.24 -8.24 -13.02
CA GLY A 48 13.61 -8.62 -12.67
C GLY A 48 13.62 -9.65 -11.55
N ASP A 49 14.26 -9.33 -10.43
CA ASP A 49 14.38 -10.20 -9.28
C ASP A 49 13.42 -9.80 -8.13
N SER A 50 12.51 -8.88 -8.37
CA SER A 50 11.67 -8.32 -7.32
C SER A 50 10.20 -8.27 -7.72
N GLY A 51 9.36 -8.72 -6.79
CA GLY A 51 7.91 -8.57 -6.85
C GLY A 51 7.36 -7.55 -5.86
N LEU A 52 8.17 -6.58 -5.41
CA LEU A 52 7.74 -5.55 -4.49
C LEU A 52 6.94 -4.46 -5.20
N ASN A 53 5.76 -4.21 -4.69
CA ASN A 53 4.84 -3.20 -5.20
C ASN A 53 4.38 -2.29 -4.08
N MET A 54 4.50 -0.99 -4.29
CA MET A 54 4.08 0.01 -3.33
C MET A 54 2.64 0.41 -3.62
N VAL A 55 1.75 0.20 -2.65
CA VAL A 55 0.33 0.47 -2.79
C VAL A 55 -0.20 1.17 -1.54
N SER A 56 -1.34 1.84 -1.66
CA SER A 56 -2.06 2.35 -0.51
C SER A 56 -3.37 1.60 -0.33
N TRP A 57 -3.86 1.54 0.90
CA TRP A 57 -5.20 1.07 1.18
C TRP A 57 -6.16 2.25 0.99
N PHE A 58 -6.72 2.34 -0.21
CA PHE A 58 -7.61 3.42 -0.61
C PHE A 58 -9.07 3.07 -0.29
N SER A 59 -9.31 2.85 1.00
CA SER A 59 -10.64 2.57 1.56
C SER A 59 -10.84 3.42 2.79
N ASN A 60 -12.08 3.65 3.16
CA ASN A 60 -12.41 4.36 4.39
C ASN A 60 -12.60 3.42 5.59
N ARG A 61 -12.35 2.13 5.41
CA ARG A 61 -12.47 1.14 6.48
C ARG A 61 -11.19 0.35 6.67
N THR A 62 -10.99 -0.15 7.86
CA THR A 62 -9.96 -1.14 8.16
C THR A 62 -10.48 -2.53 7.80
N GLU A 63 -9.66 -3.32 7.16
CA GLU A 63 -10.00 -4.68 6.76
C GLU A 63 -8.79 -5.60 6.98
N THR A 64 -9.03 -6.86 7.30
CA THR A 64 -7.91 -7.80 7.42
C THR A 64 -7.25 -8.02 6.06
N ILE A 65 -5.95 -8.25 6.09
CA ILE A 65 -5.18 -8.49 4.86
C ILE A 65 -5.74 -9.71 4.13
N ILE A 66 -6.06 -10.76 4.88
CA ILE A 66 -6.57 -12.00 4.28
C ILE A 66 -7.92 -11.78 3.58
N GLU A 67 -8.81 -11.01 4.18
CA GLU A 67 -10.11 -10.70 3.57
C GLU A 67 -9.97 -9.80 2.36
N ALA A 68 -9.07 -8.82 2.43
CA ALA A 68 -8.83 -7.89 1.32
C ALA A 68 -8.22 -8.57 0.09
N LEU A 69 -7.49 -9.65 0.29
CA LEU A 69 -6.89 -10.42 -0.81
C LEU A 69 -7.79 -11.58 -1.28
N ASN A 70 -8.70 -12.02 -0.44
CA ASN A 70 -9.55 -13.17 -0.71
C ASN A 70 -10.49 -12.91 -1.90
N ASN A 71 -10.69 -13.92 -2.74
CA ASN A 71 -11.51 -13.83 -3.94
C ASN A 71 -11.05 -12.77 -4.96
N THR A 72 -9.79 -12.37 -4.90
CA THR A 72 -9.16 -11.52 -5.91
C THR A 72 -8.18 -12.33 -6.75
N ASP A 73 -7.76 -11.78 -7.88
CA ASP A 73 -6.75 -12.42 -8.74
C ASP A 73 -5.40 -12.57 -8.04
N CYS A 74 -5.18 -11.83 -6.95
CA CYS A 74 -3.94 -11.86 -6.18
C CYS A 74 -3.99 -12.83 -4.99
N GLU A 75 -5.11 -13.51 -4.78
CA GLU A 75 -5.21 -14.52 -3.74
C GLU A 75 -4.14 -15.60 -3.93
N GLY A 76 -3.34 -15.84 -2.91
CA GLY A 76 -2.26 -16.82 -2.95
C GLY A 76 -0.97 -16.32 -3.63
N PHE A 77 -0.97 -15.14 -4.26
CA PHE A 77 0.22 -14.61 -4.91
C PHE A 77 1.06 -13.72 -4.00
N VAL A 78 0.45 -13.08 -3.00
CA VAL A 78 1.13 -12.19 -2.07
C VAL A 78 1.76 -13.01 -0.95
N SER A 79 3.08 -12.92 -0.83
CA SER A 79 3.84 -13.62 0.22
C SER A 79 4.07 -12.78 1.45
N TYR A 80 4.34 -11.51 1.26
CA TYR A 80 4.65 -10.59 2.34
C TYR A 80 3.96 -9.25 2.12
N VAL A 81 3.52 -8.65 3.23
CA VAL A 81 3.04 -7.29 3.27
C VAL A 81 3.89 -6.53 4.29
N TYR A 82 4.42 -5.38 3.89
CA TYR A 82 5.25 -4.54 4.74
C TYR A 82 4.57 -3.20 4.95
N ARG A 83 4.77 -2.64 6.14
CA ARG A 83 4.43 -1.26 6.43
C ARG A 83 5.53 -0.59 7.22
N TRP A 84 5.64 0.71 7.08
CA TRP A 84 6.61 1.48 7.86
C TRP A 84 6.01 1.86 9.21
N ASN A 85 6.77 1.59 10.29
CA ASN A 85 6.42 2.06 11.62
C ASN A 85 7.28 3.27 11.95
N TYR A 86 6.68 4.45 11.92
CA TYR A 86 7.41 5.69 12.16
C TYR A 86 7.88 5.84 13.60
N THR A 87 7.25 5.17 14.55
CA THR A 87 7.64 5.23 15.97
C THR A 87 8.94 4.48 16.21
N THR A 88 9.07 3.29 15.63
CA THR A 88 10.27 2.45 15.76
C THR A 88 11.29 2.70 14.65
N GLN A 89 10.94 3.48 13.62
CA GLN A 89 11.76 3.72 12.43
C GLN A 89 12.21 2.43 11.76
N ALA A 90 11.29 1.48 11.62
CA ALA A 90 11.53 0.17 11.03
C ALA A 90 10.31 -0.32 10.28
N TYR A 91 10.54 -1.23 9.33
CA TYR A 91 9.44 -1.94 8.69
C TYR A 91 8.89 -3.03 9.61
N GLU A 92 7.58 -3.17 9.56
CA GLU A 92 6.87 -4.33 10.06
C GLU A 92 6.46 -5.21 8.89
N VAL A 93 6.42 -6.51 9.12
CA VAL A 93 6.08 -7.49 8.08
C VAL A 93 4.94 -8.39 8.54
N SER A 94 4.06 -8.71 7.59
CA SER A 94 3.05 -9.74 7.78
C SER A 94 3.19 -10.77 6.66
N THR A 95 3.12 -12.06 6.99
CA THR A 95 3.45 -13.13 6.07
C THR A 95 2.26 -14.04 5.78
N ASN A 96 2.19 -14.53 4.55
CA ASN A 96 1.18 -15.50 4.15
C ASN A 96 1.26 -16.81 4.94
N SER A 97 2.45 -17.23 5.35
CA SER A 97 2.65 -18.46 6.13
C SER A 97 1.94 -18.47 7.48
N THR A 98 1.61 -17.29 8.00
CA THR A 98 0.85 -17.11 9.25
C THR A 98 -0.55 -16.54 8.99
N ASN A 99 -1.05 -16.60 7.76
CA ASN A 99 -2.30 -15.97 7.34
C ASN A 99 -2.32 -14.47 7.62
N PHE A 100 -1.18 -13.82 7.41
CA PHE A 100 -1.00 -12.38 7.61
C PHE A 100 -1.36 -11.91 9.03
N THR A 101 -0.84 -12.59 10.04
CA THR A 101 -1.05 -12.23 11.44
C THR A 101 0.25 -11.98 12.22
N THR A 102 1.40 -11.84 11.52
CA THR A 102 2.72 -11.83 12.18
C THR A 102 2.93 -10.58 13.03
N GLN A 103 3.11 -9.41 12.45
CA GLN A 103 3.33 -8.17 13.19
C GLN A 103 2.12 -7.23 13.10
N PHE A 104 1.33 -7.38 12.07
CA PHE A 104 0.05 -6.72 11.91
C PHE A 104 -0.85 -7.57 11.01
N SER A 105 -2.13 -7.32 11.03
CA SER A 105 -3.10 -8.17 10.31
C SER A 105 -4.08 -7.38 9.44
N ASN A 106 -4.03 -6.05 9.49
CA ASN A 106 -5.03 -5.23 8.83
C ASN A 106 -4.41 -4.22 7.87
N PHE A 107 -5.13 -3.93 6.80
CA PHE A 107 -4.95 -2.71 6.04
C PHE A 107 -5.74 -1.57 6.70
N THR A 108 -5.07 -0.47 6.93
CA THR A 108 -5.63 0.71 7.59
C THR A 108 -5.64 1.90 6.63
N PRO A 109 -6.74 2.67 6.57
CA PRO A 109 -6.80 3.84 5.69
C PRO A 109 -5.65 4.82 5.92
N GLY A 110 -5.12 5.34 4.83
CA GLY A 110 -4.06 6.35 4.88
C GLY A 110 -2.65 5.81 5.06
N ILE A 111 -2.49 4.50 5.17
CA ILE A 111 -1.18 3.86 5.31
C ILE A 111 -0.74 3.33 3.95
N GLY A 112 0.55 3.54 3.64
CA GLY A 112 1.19 2.91 2.49
C GLY A 112 1.75 1.54 2.84
N TYR A 113 1.66 0.62 1.88
CA TYR A 113 2.13 -0.76 2.05
C TYR A 113 3.01 -1.17 0.89
N TRP A 114 3.96 -2.06 1.17
CA TRP A 114 4.67 -2.83 0.16
C TRP A 114 4.08 -4.23 0.12
N LEU A 115 3.63 -4.67 -1.05
CA LEU A 115 3.18 -6.03 -1.27
C LEU A 115 4.21 -6.77 -2.12
N GLU A 116 4.71 -7.88 -1.61
CA GLU A 116 5.65 -8.73 -2.31
C GLU A 116 4.93 -9.95 -2.86
N ILE A 117 4.96 -10.09 -4.19
CA ILE A 117 4.41 -11.27 -4.86
C ILE A 117 5.51 -12.29 -5.13
N ALA A 118 5.16 -13.57 -4.96
CA ALA A 118 6.10 -14.69 -5.13
C ALA A 118 6.13 -15.24 -6.55
N SER A 119 5.18 -14.85 -7.38
CA SER A 119 5.05 -15.35 -8.75
C SER A 119 5.71 -14.41 -9.74
N ASP A 120 6.32 -14.96 -10.79
CA ASP A 120 6.82 -14.22 -11.93
C ASP A 120 5.68 -13.71 -12.85
N VAL A 121 4.45 -14.11 -12.55
CA VAL A 121 3.24 -13.61 -13.19
C VAL A 121 2.60 -12.57 -12.27
N GLY A 122 2.37 -11.37 -12.79
CA GLY A 122 1.66 -10.33 -12.06
C GLY A 122 0.19 -10.67 -11.83
N CYS A 123 -0.45 -9.91 -10.96
CA CYS A 123 -1.88 -10.06 -10.68
C CYS A 123 -2.54 -8.69 -10.51
N ASN A 124 -3.84 -8.64 -10.72
CA ASN A 124 -4.65 -7.46 -10.47
C ASN A 124 -5.38 -7.61 -9.14
N TRP A 125 -5.08 -6.73 -8.21
CA TRP A 125 -5.74 -6.70 -6.91
C TRP A 125 -6.85 -5.66 -6.94
N THR A 126 -8.08 -6.14 -6.88
CA THR A 126 -9.27 -5.29 -6.90
C THR A 126 -9.94 -5.33 -5.54
N TYR A 127 -10.26 -4.17 -5.01
CA TYR A 127 -11.02 -4.06 -3.78
C TYR A 127 -12.03 -2.92 -3.87
N ILE A 128 -13.04 -2.98 -3.03
CA ILE A 128 -14.06 -1.93 -2.90
C ILE A 128 -13.62 -0.98 -1.80
N PRO A 129 -13.45 0.29 -2.14
CA PRO A 129 -13.02 1.29 -1.15
C PRO A 129 -14.01 1.49 -0.01
#